data_87c396827d6926fd250d70b91dd474c4
#
_entry.id   87c396827d6926fd250d70b91dd474c4
#
_cell.length_a   1.000
_cell.length_b   1.000
_cell.length_c   1.000
_cell.angle_alpha   90.00
_cell.angle_beta   90.00
_cell.angle_gamma   90.00
#
_symmetry.space_group_name_H-M   'P 1'
#
loop_
_entity.id
_entity.type
_entity.pdbx_description
1 polymer ?
#
loop_
_entity_poly.entity_id
_entity_poly.type
_entity_poly.pdbx_seq_one_letter_code
_entity_poly.pdbx_strand_id
1 'polypeptide(L)'
;LTGAPEEKSGSIYFERNAQNPLEADVIIIDEMSMVDIFLMHALLSAVVSGTRLILVGDVNQLPSVGPGSVLKDIIASGEFPVVELVKIFRQASQSDIVVNAHKINQGVPVSLDNKSMDFFFLKRYDANVIISVVITLIQKKMPKFVDAEPYDIQVLTPMRKGLLGVERLNVILQQYLNPPSKEKKEKEHGKGLFREGDKVMQIKNNYQLEWEIRGLYGIPVEKGVGVFNGDTGIIKEINTFAETITVEFDERRFVEYSFKQLEELELAYAITIHKAQGSEYPAVIIPLLAGPKMLMNRNLLYTAVTRARKCVTLVGDEKVFAEMENNKMEQSRYTTLDLRIKESH
;
A
#
# COMPACT_ATOMS: atom_id res chain seq x y z
N LEU A 1 -16.65 -1.57 8.04
CA LEU A 1 -16.93 -0.36 8.83
C LEU A 1 -16.94 0.84 7.88
N THR A 2 -18.08 1.21 7.36
CA THR A 2 -18.25 2.43 6.59
C THR A 2 -18.33 3.61 7.58
N GLY A 3 -17.37 4.53 7.52
CA GLY A 3 -17.37 5.76 8.30
C GLY A 3 -17.71 6.92 7.37
N ALA A 4 -18.85 7.58 7.55
CA ALA A 4 -19.10 8.88 6.97
C ALA A 4 -18.61 9.96 7.96
N PRO A 5 -17.69 10.85 7.58
CA PRO A 5 -17.39 12.00 8.42
C PRO A 5 -18.55 12.98 8.32
N GLU A 6 -19.41 13.03 9.31
CA GLU A 6 -20.22 14.24 9.52
C GLU A 6 -19.32 15.33 10.14
N GLU A 7 -19.16 16.42 9.43
CA GLU A 7 -18.40 17.61 9.83
C GLU A 7 -19.05 18.37 10.99
N LYS A 8 -19.20 17.79 12.15
CA LYS A 8 -19.67 18.56 13.33
C LYS A 8 -18.93 18.32 14.62
N SER A 9 -17.84 17.57 14.71
CA SER A 9 -17.02 17.53 15.94
C SER A 9 -15.73 16.74 15.86
N GLY A 10 -15.06 16.56 14.74
CA GLY A 10 -13.75 15.90 14.70
C GLY A 10 -13.74 14.41 15.12
N SER A 11 -14.89 13.79 15.33
CA SER A 11 -15.03 12.35 15.61
C SER A 11 -15.47 11.61 14.36
N ILE A 12 -14.72 10.56 14.01
CA ILE A 12 -15.09 9.65 12.92
C ILE A 12 -16.30 8.85 13.40
N TYR A 13 -17.44 9.05 12.77
CA TYR A 13 -18.65 8.25 13.04
C TYR A 13 -18.64 7.02 12.15
N PHE A 14 -18.73 5.83 12.74
CA PHE A 14 -18.91 4.58 12.03
C PHE A 14 -20.40 4.22 12.00
N GLU A 15 -20.88 3.76 10.85
CA GLU A 15 -22.27 3.29 10.67
C GLU A 15 -22.60 2.15 11.62
N ARG A 16 -21.65 1.21 11.82
CA ARG A 16 -21.77 0.12 12.79
C ARG A 16 -21.19 0.52 14.12
N ASN A 17 -22.01 0.41 15.17
CA ASN A 17 -21.69 0.82 16.54
C ASN A 17 -22.61 0.07 17.52
N ALA A 18 -22.61 0.44 18.81
CA ALA A 18 -23.42 -0.20 19.82
C ALA A 18 -24.95 -0.14 19.57
N GLN A 19 -25.42 0.89 18.86
CA GLN A 19 -26.85 1.05 18.50
C GLN A 19 -27.21 0.36 17.18
N ASN A 20 -26.21 0.11 16.34
CA ASN A 20 -26.36 -0.58 15.05
C ASN A 20 -25.23 -1.62 14.90
N PRO A 21 -25.27 -2.73 15.67
CA PRO A 21 -24.16 -3.68 15.73
C PRO A 21 -23.99 -4.51 14.46
N LEU A 22 -22.85 -5.20 14.40
CA LEU A 22 -22.58 -6.21 13.38
C LEU A 22 -23.32 -7.50 13.77
N GLU A 23 -24.30 -7.89 12.97
CA GLU A 23 -25.06 -9.13 13.18
C GLU A 23 -24.32 -10.29 12.49
N ALA A 24 -23.42 -10.95 13.23
CA ALA A 24 -22.64 -12.08 12.74
C ALA A 24 -22.24 -13.01 13.90
N ASP A 25 -22.24 -14.32 13.66
CA ASP A 25 -21.73 -15.30 14.62
C ASP A 25 -20.22 -15.33 14.69
N VAL A 26 -19.55 -15.01 13.57
CA VAL A 26 -18.08 -14.96 13.44
C VAL A 26 -17.68 -13.73 12.63
N ILE A 27 -16.74 -12.98 13.16
CA ILE A 27 -16.12 -11.84 12.48
C ILE A 27 -14.63 -12.14 12.32
N ILE A 28 -14.13 -12.09 11.08
CA ILE A 28 -12.72 -12.25 10.76
C ILE A 28 -12.19 -10.91 10.29
N ILE A 29 -11.17 -10.39 10.98
CA ILE A 29 -10.49 -9.15 10.62
C ILE A 29 -9.11 -9.50 10.12
N ASP A 30 -8.86 -9.23 8.85
CA ASP A 30 -7.55 -9.36 8.24
C ASP A 30 -6.76 -8.04 8.31
N GLU A 31 -5.45 -8.09 8.03
CA GLU A 31 -4.52 -6.95 8.06
C GLU A 31 -4.53 -6.18 9.40
N MET A 32 -4.62 -6.90 10.51
CA MET A 32 -4.67 -6.33 11.87
C MET A 32 -3.44 -5.49 12.23
N SER A 33 -2.31 -5.62 11.52
CA SER A 33 -1.14 -4.74 11.69
C SER A 33 -1.47 -3.27 11.41
N MET A 34 -2.48 -3.00 10.57
CA MET A 34 -2.93 -1.66 10.19
C MET A 34 -3.99 -1.07 11.13
N VAL A 35 -4.51 -1.84 12.08
CA VAL A 35 -5.56 -1.42 12.99
C VAL A 35 -4.97 -0.69 14.20
N ASP A 36 -5.34 0.58 14.38
CA ASP A 36 -4.99 1.38 15.54
C ASP A 36 -5.99 1.21 16.69
N ILE A 37 -5.72 1.85 17.82
CA ILE A 37 -6.57 1.72 19.01
C ILE A 37 -7.97 2.31 18.82
N PHE A 38 -8.12 3.37 18.03
CA PHE A 38 -9.43 3.99 17.78
C PHE A 38 -10.29 3.12 16.89
N LEU A 39 -9.69 2.55 15.82
CA LEU A 39 -10.40 1.62 14.93
C LEU A 39 -10.78 0.33 15.66
N MET A 40 -9.89 -0.19 16.51
CA MET A 40 -10.19 -1.35 17.35
C MET A 40 -11.31 -1.07 18.34
N HIS A 41 -11.32 0.09 18.98
CA HIS A 41 -12.41 0.50 19.87
C HIS A 41 -13.75 0.58 19.12
N ALA A 42 -13.75 1.20 17.93
CA ALA A 42 -14.96 1.29 17.11
C ALA A 42 -15.48 -0.10 16.68
N LEU A 43 -14.58 -1.00 16.28
CA LEU A 43 -14.91 -2.39 15.96
C LEU A 43 -15.55 -3.10 17.15
N LEU A 44 -14.90 -3.07 18.32
CA LEU A 44 -15.41 -3.74 19.52
C LEU A 44 -16.74 -3.17 20.00
N SER A 45 -16.98 -1.88 19.80
CA SER A 45 -18.25 -1.25 20.10
C SER A 45 -19.39 -1.74 19.19
N ALA A 46 -19.07 -2.25 18.01
CA ALA A 46 -20.05 -2.78 17.06
C ALA A 46 -20.23 -4.31 17.14
N VAL A 47 -19.41 -5.01 17.92
CA VAL A 47 -19.46 -6.48 18.08
C VAL A 47 -20.44 -6.85 19.20
N VAL A 48 -21.34 -7.77 18.92
CA VAL A 48 -22.32 -8.29 19.91
C VAL A 48 -21.65 -9.34 20.79
N SER A 49 -22.05 -9.36 22.06
CA SER A 49 -21.60 -10.42 23.00
C SER A 49 -21.98 -11.80 22.48
N GLY A 50 -21.02 -12.73 22.49
CA GLY A 50 -21.17 -14.08 21.94
C GLY A 50 -20.65 -14.26 20.51
N THR A 51 -20.40 -13.17 19.78
CA THR A 51 -19.72 -13.22 18.46
C THR A 51 -18.28 -13.69 18.62
N ARG A 52 -17.86 -14.65 17.80
CA ARG A 52 -16.46 -15.08 17.72
C ARG A 52 -15.65 -14.09 16.88
N LEU A 53 -14.60 -13.52 17.45
CA LEU A 53 -13.69 -12.60 16.76
C LEU A 53 -12.39 -13.32 16.44
N ILE A 54 -11.97 -13.30 15.17
CA ILE A 54 -10.71 -13.84 14.67
C ILE A 54 -9.89 -12.69 14.09
N LEU A 55 -8.72 -12.46 14.67
CA LEU A 55 -7.79 -11.40 14.25
C LEU A 55 -6.64 -12.02 13.48
N VAL A 56 -6.45 -11.60 12.23
CA VAL A 56 -5.40 -12.09 11.34
C VAL A 56 -4.49 -10.93 10.97
N GLY A 57 -3.17 -11.11 11.01
CA GLY A 57 -2.23 -10.05 10.65
C GLY A 57 -0.79 -10.45 10.87
N ASP A 58 0.11 -9.62 10.36
CA ASP A 58 1.55 -9.82 10.46
C ASP A 58 2.18 -8.71 11.31
N VAL A 59 2.61 -9.06 12.52
CA VAL A 59 3.24 -8.13 13.47
C VAL A 59 4.59 -7.58 13.02
N ASN A 60 5.19 -8.19 11.99
CA ASN A 60 6.49 -7.80 11.45
C ASN A 60 6.38 -6.80 10.28
N GLN A 61 5.18 -6.63 9.74
CA GLN A 61 4.90 -5.55 8.80
C GLN A 61 4.90 -4.19 9.51
N LEU A 62 4.78 -3.12 8.71
CA LEU A 62 4.67 -1.77 9.26
C LEU A 62 3.43 -1.67 10.16
N PRO A 63 3.55 -1.02 11.32
CA PRO A 63 2.41 -0.80 12.21
C PRO A 63 1.42 0.22 11.62
N SER A 64 0.23 0.30 12.23
CA SER A 64 -0.78 1.32 11.90
C SER A 64 -0.20 2.74 11.92
N VAL A 65 -0.75 3.65 11.12
CA VAL A 65 -0.38 5.07 11.17
C VAL A 65 -0.88 5.72 12.47
N GLY A 66 -2.06 5.33 12.93
CA GLY A 66 -2.65 5.80 14.18
C GLY A 66 -2.00 5.20 15.43
N PRO A 67 -2.38 5.65 16.64
CA PRO A 67 -1.75 5.27 17.89
C PRO A 67 -2.05 3.84 18.33
N GLY A 68 -1.16 3.28 19.14
CA GLY A 68 -1.27 1.93 19.71
C GLY A 68 -0.55 0.85 18.89
N SER A 69 -0.44 -0.34 19.45
CA SER A 69 0.14 -1.54 18.86
C SER A 69 -0.78 -2.73 19.11
N VAL A 70 -2.05 -2.58 18.71
CA VAL A 70 -3.17 -3.43 19.14
C VAL A 70 -2.87 -4.92 19.00
N LEU A 71 -2.47 -5.38 17.80
CA LEU A 71 -2.19 -6.81 17.57
C LEU A 71 -1.01 -7.30 18.41
N LYS A 72 0.09 -6.53 18.46
CA LYS A 72 1.27 -6.87 19.29
C LYS A 72 0.90 -6.95 20.77
N ASP A 73 0.12 -6.01 21.27
CA ASP A 73 -0.28 -5.96 22.68
C ASP A 73 -1.22 -7.11 23.06
N ILE A 74 -2.18 -7.44 22.20
CA ILE A 74 -3.09 -8.58 22.40
C ILE A 74 -2.26 -9.87 22.49
N ILE A 75 -1.31 -10.08 21.58
CA ILE A 75 -0.42 -11.26 21.60
C ILE A 75 0.45 -11.25 22.87
N ALA A 76 1.05 -10.11 23.22
CA ALA A 76 1.93 -9.98 24.39
C ALA A 76 1.20 -10.14 25.73
N SER A 77 -0.12 -9.94 25.77
CA SER A 77 -0.92 -10.17 26.97
C SER A 77 -0.91 -11.65 27.39
N GLY A 78 -0.86 -12.58 26.42
CA GLY A 78 -0.90 -14.02 26.68
C GLY A 78 -2.29 -14.55 27.08
N GLU A 79 -3.32 -13.69 27.11
CA GLU A 79 -4.67 -14.06 27.60
C GLU A 79 -5.56 -14.65 26.48
N PHE A 80 -5.14 -14.55 25.23
CA PHE A 80 -5.90 -15.06 24.09
C PHE A 80 -5.16 -16.19 23.37
N PRO A 81 -5.88 -17.17 22.78
CA PRO A 81 -5.27 -18.17 21.94
C PRO A 81 -4.59 -17.54 20.73
N VAL A 82 -3.30 -17.86 20.52
CA VAL A 82 -2.51 -17.37 19.40
C VAL A 82 -2.02 -18.54 18.56
N VAL A 83 -2.17 -18.43 17.24
CA VAL A 83 -1.58 -19.38 16.27
C VAL A 83 -0.59 -18.59 15.42
N GLU A 84 0.68 -18.92 15.54
CA GLU A 84 1.75 -18.33 14.74
C GLU A 84 2.10 -19.22 13.55
N LEU A 85 1.98 -18.65 12.33
CA LEU A 85 2.30 -19.36 11.09
C LEU A 85 3.78 -19.16 10.74
N VAL A 86 4.63 -20.03 11.27
CA VAL A 86 6.11 -19.96 11.08
C VAL A 86 6.63 -20.87 9.96
N LYS A 87 5.80 -21.78 9.47
CA LYS A 87 6.24 -22.81 8.51
C LYS A 87 6.07 -22.34 7.06
N ILE A 88 7.18 -22.23 6.35
CA ILE A 88 7.17 -22.01 4.90
C ILE A 88 6.85 -23.36 4.24
N PHE A 89 5.75 -23.44 3.50
CA PHE A 89 5.41 -24.65 2.74
C PHE A 89 6.36 -24.83 1.55
N ARG A 90 6.54 -26.10 1.13
CA ARG A 90 7.48 -26.49 0.07
C ARG A 90 7.35 -25.68 -1.23
N GLN A 91 6.13 -25.30 -1.64
CA GLN A 91 5.93 -24.47 -2.82
C GLN A 91 6.44 -23.04 -2.61
N ALA A 92 6.20 -22.46 -1.46
CA ALA A 92 6.67 -21.11 -1.10
C ALA A 92 8.18 -21.08 -0.83
N SER A 93 8.78 -22.19 -0.39
CA SER A 93 10.24 -22.29 -0.18
C SER A 93 11.06 -22.30 -1.49
N GLN A 94 10.41 -22.41 -2.65
CA GLN A 94 11.05 -22.26 -3.95
C GLN A 94 11.15 -20.80 -4.39
N SER A 95 10.44 -19.88 -3.73
CA SER A 95 10.51 -18.44 -3.98
C SER A 95 11.53 -17.78 -3.06
N ASP A 96 12.53 -17.16 -3.65
CA ASP A 96 13.54 -16.41 -2.89
C ASP A 96 12.94 -15.11 -2.32
N ILE A 97 11.84 -14.58 -2.87
CA ILE A 97 11.08 -13.47 -2.26
C ILE A 97 10.65 -13.89 -0.85
N VAL A 98 10.01 -15.06 -0.72
CA VAL A 98 9.51 -15.55 0.57
C VAL A 98 10.67 -15.89 1.51
N VAL A 99 11.66 -16.62 1.03
CA VAL A 99 12.84 -17.03 1.83
C VAL A 99 13.60 -15.79 2.32
N ASN A 100 13.84 -14.81 1.44
CA ASN A 100 14.58 -13.62 1.80
C ASN A 100 13.75 -12.66 2.67
N ALA A 101 12.41 -12.58 2.50
CA ALA A 101 11.55 -11.88 3.43
C ALA A 101 11.68 -12.44 4.86
N HIS A 102 11.67 -13.76 5.03
CA HIS A 102 11.90 -14.39 6.33
C HIS A 102 13.30 -14.09 6.90
N LYS A 103 14.35 -14.16 6.06
CA LYS A 103 15.71 -13.78 6.49
C LYS A 103 15.75 -12.33 6.96
N ILE A 104 15.18 -11.41 6.19
CA ILE A 104 15.08 -9.98 6.55
C ILE A 104 14.39 -9.87 7.91
N ASN A 105 13.24 -10.50 8.08
CA ASN A 105 12.48 -10.45 9.34
C ASN A 105 13.31 -10.95 10.55
N GLN A 106 14.07 -12.02 10.36
CA GLN A 106 14.93 -12.58 11.41
C GLN A 106 16.25 -11.82 11.58
N GLY A 107 16.62 -10.95 10.64
CA GLY A 107 17.92 -10.26 10.57
C GLY A 107 19.07 -11.19 10.20
N VAL A 108 18.75 -12.18 9.40
CA VAL A 108 19.74 -13.08 8.79
C VAL A 108 20.15 -12.48 7.44
N PRO A 109 21.47 -12.34 7.17
CA PRO A 109 21.93 -11.73 5.94
C PRO A 109 21.38 -12.37 4.67
N VAL A 110 20.89 -11.55 3.74
CA VAL A 110 20.41 -11.97 2.42
C VAL A 110 21.57 -11.93 1.43
N SER A 111 21.71 -12.99 0.60
CA SER A 111 22.67 -12.98 -0.51
C SER A 111 22.18 -12.09 -1.65
N LEU A 112 23.03 -11.16 -2.10
CA LEU A 112 22.74 -10.21 -3.19
C LEU A 112 23.53 -10.59 -4.47
N ASP A 113 23.66 -11.88 -4.75
CA ASP A 113 24.46 -12.43 -5.86
C ASP A 113 23.71 -12.57 -7.19
N ASN A 114 22.40 -12.24 -7.20
CA ASN A 114 21.51 -12.31 -8.35
C ASN A 114 21.38 -13.70 -9.00
N LYS A 115 21.55 -14.76 -8.23
CA LYS A 115 21.32 -16.14 -8.69
C LYS A 115 19.88 -16.60 -8.52
N SER A 116 19.07 -15.76 -7.88
CA SER A 116 17.64 -15.97 -7.69
C SER A 116 16.86 -15.91 -9.00
N MET A 117 15.68 -16.53 -8.99
CA MET A 117 14.73 -16.46 -10.11
C MET A 117 13.67 -15.34 -9.95
N ASP A 118 13.54 -14.76 -8.74
CA ASP A 118 12.47 -13.81 -8.42
C ASP A 118 12.91 -12.66 -7.50
N PHE A 119 14.14 -12.70 -6.98
CA PHE A 119 14.72 -11.67 -6.10
C PHE A 119 16.04 -11.17 -6.64
N PHE A 120 16.11 -9.87 -6.98
CA PHE A 120 17.29 -9.27 -7.59
C PHE A 120 17.74 -8.00 -6.88
N PHE A 121 19.05 -7.76 -6.87
CA PHE A 121 19.66 -6.54 -6.35
C PHE A 121 20.63 -5.93 -7.37
N LEU A 122 20.30 -4.75 -7.88
CA LEU A 122 21.13 -4.02 -8.84
C LEU A 122 21.89 -2.89 -8.12
N LYS A 123 23.20 -3.06 -7.95
CA LYS A 123 24.06 -2.11 -7.25
C LYS A 123 24.21 -0.82 -8.03
N ARG A 124 23.70 0.29 -7.51
CA ARG A 124 23.81 1.64 -8.07
C ARG A 124 23.87 2.65 -6.92
N TYR A 125 24.65 3.70 -7.11
CA TYR A 125 24.96 4.66 -6.04
C TYR A 125 24.54 6.10 -6.36
N ASP A 126 24.18 6.38 -7.62
CA ASP A 126 23.70 7.69 -8.06
C ASP A 126 22.18 7.65 -8.31
N ALA A 127 21.47 8.66 -7.80
CA ALA A 127 20.01 8.72 -7.88
C ALA A 127 19.48 8.76 -9.32
N ASN A 128 20.16 9.49 -10.23
CA ASN A 128 19.70 9.58 -11.61
C ASN A 128 19.95 8.26 -12.37
N VAL A 129 21.05 7.58 -12.07
CA VAL A 129 21.34 6.25 -12.60
C VAL A 129 20.30 5.24 -12.09
N ILE A 130 19.95 5.28 -10.81
CA ILE A 130 18.89 4.44 -10.23
C ILE A 130 17.57 4.67 -10.97
N ILE A 131 17.14 5.92 -11.14
CA ILE A 131 15.90 6.27 -11.84
C ILE A 131 15.93 5.77 -13.30
N SER A 132 17.05 5.93 -14.00
CA SER A 132 17.19 5.41 -15.38
C SER A 132 17.06 3.89 -15.45
N VAL A 133 17.60 3.16 -14.47
CA VAL A 133 17.46 1.71 -14.35
C VAL A 133 15.99 1.35 -14.06
N VAL A 134 15.33 2.04 -13.12
CA VAL A 134 13.90 1.83 -12.81
C VAL A 134 13.04 1.99 -14.06
N ILE A 135 13.23 3.06 -14.84
CA ILE A 135 12.52 3.28 -16.10
C ILE A 135 12.74 2.11 -17.08
N THR A 136 14.00 1.69 -17.23
CA THR A 136 14.36 0.59 -18.13
C THR A 136 13.71 -0.73 -17.70
N LEU A 137 13.67 -1.00 -16.38
CA LEU A 137 13.01 -2.18 -15.82
C LEU A 137 11.53 -2.19 -16.15
N ILE A 138 10.82 -1.08 -15.91
CA ILE A 138 9.37 -0.96 -16.16
C ILE A 138 9.05 -1.07 -17.64
N GLN A 139 9.79 -0.38 -18.50
CA GLN A 139 9.47 -0.34 -19.93
C GLN A 139 9.86 -1.60 -20.70
N LYS A 140 10.96 -2.26 -20.34
CA LYS A 140 11.60 -3.25 -21.23
C LYS A 140 11.77 -4.63 -20.62
N LYS A 141 12.04 -4.72 -19.30
CA LYS A 141 12.49 -5.98 -18.70
C LYS A 141 11.41 -6.70 -17.93
N MET A 142 10.82 -6.04 -16.95
CA MET A 142 9.86 -6.66 -16.03
C MET A 142 8.55 -7.09 -16.67
N PRO A 143 7.92 -6.34 -17.58
CA PRO A 143 6.67 -6.77 -18.22
C PRO A 143 6.77 -8.15 -18.83
N LYS A 144 7.83 -8.38 -19.60
CA LYS A 144 8.08 -9.68 -20.25
C LYS A 144 8.46 -10.78 -19.26
N PHE A 145 9.14 -10.39 -18.17
CA PHE A 145 9.64 -11.35 -17.17
C PHE A 145 8.51 -11.91 -16.29
N VAL A 146 7.55 -11.06 -15.91
CA VAL A 146 6.44 -11.45 -15.02
C VAL A 146 5.12 -11.68 -15.76
N ASP A 147 5.10 -11.52 -17.08
CA ASP A 147 3.90 -11.56 -17.91
C ASP A 147 2.81 -10.62 -17.35
N ALA A 148 3.11 -9.33 -17.44
CA ALA A 148 2.25 -8.25 -16.93
C ALA A 148 2.46 -6.96 -17.73
N GLU A 149 1.54 -6.02 -17.63
CA GLU A 149 1.67 -4.72 -18.26
C GLU A 149 2.61 -3.79 -17.46
N PRO A 150 3.22 -2.78 -18.09
CA PRO A 150 4.05 -1.80 -17.37
C PRO A 150 3.36 -1.13 -16.19
N TYR A 151 2.02 -0.96 -16.25
CA TYR A 151 1.22 -0.36 -15.17
C TYR A 151 1.05 -1.27 -13.96
N ASP A 152 1.21 -2.59 -14.13
CA ASP A 152 1.12 -3.57 -13.04
C ASP A 152 2.40 -3.63 -12.21
N ILE A 153 3.49 -3.01 -12.71
CA ILE A 153 4.77 -2.95 -12.02
C ILE A 153 4.77 -1.73 -11.10
N GLN A 154 5.00 -1.96 -9.82
CA GLN A 154 4.93 -0.90 -8.82
C GLN A 154 6.31 -0.51 -8.31
N VAL A 155 6.59 0.79 -8.32
CA VAL A 155 7.76 1.35 -7.64
C VAL A 155 7.38 1.69 -6.21
N LEU A 156 8.10 1.12 -5.25
CA LEU A 156 7.91 1.34 -3.82
C LEU A 156 9.11 2.06 -3.24
N THR A 157 8.91 3.22 -2.64
CA THR A 157 9.98 4.00 -2.03
C THR A 157 9.72 4.27 -0.55
N PRO A 158 10.76 4.34 0.29
CA PRO A 158 10.63 4.69 1.69
C PRO A 158 10.05 6.08 1.95
N MET A 159 10.31 7.03 1.06
CA MET A 159 10.12 8.46 1.33
C MET A 159 9.17 9.13 0.35
N ARG A 160 8.42 10.13 0.85
CA ARG A 160 7.60 11.01 0.00
C ARG A 160 8.46 12.05 -0.73
N LYS A 161 9.43 12.64 -0.03
CA LYS A 161 10.34 13.69 -0.55
C LYS A 161 11.77 13.18 -0.65
N GLY A 162 12.60 13.87 -1.44
CA GLY A 162 14.02 13.57 -1.61
C GLY A 162 14.37 13.03 -3.00
N LEU A 163 15.63 12.61 -3.17
CA LEU A 163 16.17 12.21 -4.48
C LEU A 163 15.45 11.03 -5.12
N LEU A 164 14.99 10.08 -4.29
CA LEU A 164 14.19 8.90 -4.68
C LEU A 164 12.80 8.93 -4.04
N GLY A 165 12.29 10.13 -3.67
CA GLY A 165 10.96 10.28 -3.10
C GLY A 165 9.86 10.21 -4.14
N VAL A 166 8.66 9.84 -3.68
CA VAL A 166 7.43 9.70 -4.51
C VAL A 166 7.19 10.90 -5.41
N GLU A 167 7.30 12.12 -4.85
CA GLU A 167 7.00 13.36 -5.58
C GLU A 167 7.90 13.51 -6.81
N ARG A 168 9.20 13.30 -6.66
CA ARG A 168 10.16 13.38 -7.76
C ARG A 168 10.03 12.21 -8.74
N LEU A 169 9.89 11.00 -8.21
CA LEU A 169 9.79 9.80 -9.03
C LEU A 169 8.55 9.87 -9.92
N ASN A 170 7.40 10.28 -9.42
CA ASN A 170 6.17 10.37 -10.21
C ASN A 170 6.27 11.36 -11.36
N VAL A 171 6.88 12.52 -11.14
CA VAL A 171 7.10 13.51 -12.23
C VAL A 171 7.98 12.92 -13.34
N ILE A 172 9.09 12.25 -12.96
CA ILE A 172 10.01 11.67 -13.93
C ILE A 172 9.38 10.46 -14.61
N LEU A 173 8.78 9.55 -13.85
CA LEU A 173 8.16 8.34 -14.41
C LEU A 173 7.01 8.68 -15.36
N GLN A 174 6.18 9.68 -15.04
CA GLN A 174 5.14 10.17 -15.94
C GLN A 174 5.72 10.58 -17.30
N GLN A 175 6.82 11.34 -17.32
CA GLN A 175 7.45 11.79 -18.57
C GLN A 175 7.92 10.64 -19.47
N TYR A 176 8.39 9.54 -18.87
CA TYR A 176 8.92 8.41 -19.61
C TYR A 176 7.88 7.32 -19.91
N LEU A 177 6.92 7.09 -19.00
CA LEU A 177 5.92 6.04 -19.13
C LEU A 177 4.64 6.52 -19.83
N ASN A 178 4.31 7.78 -19.65
CA ASN A 178 3.17 8.43 -20.29
C ASN A 178 3.57 9.81 -20.84
N PRO A 179 4.42 9.89 -21.88
CA PRO A 179 4.89 11.16 -22.43
C PRO A 179 3.74 12.01 -23.00
N PRO A 180 3.90 13.34 -23.02
CA PRO A 180 2.90 14.22 -23.62
C PRO A 180 2.72 13.93 -25.11
N SER A 181 1.50 14.05 -25.58
CA SER A 181 1.20 14.00 -27.01
C SER A 181 0.06 14.97 -27.34
N LYS A 182 -0.11 15.32 -28.62
CA LYS A 182 -1.18 16.21 -29.09
C LYS A 182 -2.59 15.62 -28.86
N GLU A 183 -2.68 14.32 -28.72
CA GLU A 183 -3.94 13.59 -28.55
C GLU A 183 -4.37 13.48 -27.09
N LYS A 184 -3.43 13.66 -26.15
CA LYS A 184 -3.69 13.54 -24.71
C LYS A 184 -3.98 14.92 -24.12
N LYS A 185 -5.09 15.01 -23.43
CA LYS A 185 -5.42 16.19 -22.65
C LYS A 185 -4.68 16.17 -21.31
N GLU A 186 -4.47 17.36 -20.79
CA GLU A 186 -3.75 17.59 -19.55
C GLU A 186 -4.53 18.55 -18.65
N LYS A 187 -4.39 18.36 -17.34
CA LYS A 187 -4.95 19.25 -16.32
C LYS A 187 -3.91 19.53 -15.25
N GLU A 188 -3.53 20.78 -15.10
CA GLU A 188 -2.71 21.22 -13.98
C GLU A 188 -3.49 21.13 -12.66
N HIS A 189 -2.87 20.61 -11.63
CA HIS A 189 -3.39 20.53 -10.28
C HIS A 189 -2.27 20.70 -9.25
N GLY A 190 -2.36 21.72 -8.42
CA GLY A 190 -1.33 22.03 -7.43
C GLY A 190 0.03 22.30 -8.07
N LYS A 191 1.04 21.49 -7.68
CA LYS A 191 2.40 21.55 -8.27
C LYS A 191 2.62 20.49 -9.35
N GLY A 192 1.58 19.74 -9.71
CA GLY A 192 1.64 18.61 -10.63
C GLY A 192 0.74 18.80 -11.83
N LEU A 193 0.73 17.79 -12.65
CA LEU A 193 -0.03 17.72 -13.89
C LEU A 193 -0.63 16.32 -13.99
N PHE A 194 -1.93 16.23 -14.26
CA PHE A 194 -2.60 15.01 -14.69
C PHE A 194 -2.71 14.96 -16.20
N ARG A 195 -2.51 13.78 -16.78
CA ARG A 195 -2.59 13.53 -18.22
C ARG A 195 -3.41 12.28 -18.48
N GLU A 196 -4.17 12.25 -19.55
CA GLU A 196 -4.82 11.03 -20.02
C GLU A 196 -3.82 9.89 -20.17
N GLY A 197 -4.15 8.72 -19.60
CA GLY A 197 -3.27 7.56 -19.48
C GLY A 197 -2.40 7.53 -18.22
N ASP A 198 -2.49 8.51 -17.32
CA ASP A 198 -1.74 8.47 -16.07
C ASP A 198 -2.26 7.40 -15.11
N LYS A 199 -1.32 6.73 -14.43
CA LYS A 199 -1.61 5.89 -13.27
C LYS A 199 -1.80 6.80 -12.05
N VAL A 200 -2.96 6.68 -11.40
CA VAL A 200 -3.34 7.46 -10.23
C VAL A 200 -3.80 6.58 -9.09
N MET A 201 -3.83 7.14 -7.89
CA MET A 201 -4.33 6.51 -6.68
C MET A 201 -5.26 7.47 -5.95
N GLN A 202 -6.38 6.95 -5.47
CA GLN A 202 -7.23 7.62 -4.48
C GLN A 202 -6.47 7.74 -3.15
N ILE A 203 -6.42 8.93 -2.57
CA ILE A 203 -5.63 9.17 -1.34
C ILE A 203 -6.46 9.49 -0.11
N LYS A 204 -7.78 9.51 -0.26
CA LYS A 204 -8.76 9.71 0.82
C LYS A 204 -9.91 8.72 0.62
N ASN A 205 -10.56 8.28 1.71
CA ASN A 205 -11.81 7.55 1.57
C ASN A 205 -12.92 8.52 1.18
N ASN A 206 -13.65 8.20 0.10
CA ASN A 206 -14.84 8.94 -0.31
C ASN A 206 -16.00 7.95 -0.48
N TYR A 207 -16.84 7.84 0.56
CA TYR A 207 -17.96 6.88 0.62
C TYR A 207 -19.15 7.27 -0.27
N GLN A 208 -19.18 8.50 -0.75
CA GLN A 208 -20.29 9.05 -1.55
C GLN A 208 -19.94 9.14 -3.04
N LEU A 209 -18.67 8.91 -3.40
CA LEU A 209 -18.22 9.00 -4.78
C LEU A 209 -18.79 7.83 -5.57
N GLU A 210 -19.59 8.14 -6.58
CA GLU A 210 -20.25 7.16 -7.42
C GLU A 210 -19.29 6.51 -8.40
N TRP A 211 -19.47 5.23 -8.63
CA TRP A 211 -18.78 4.49 -9.67
C TRP A 211 -19.78 3.67 -10.50
N GLU A 212 -19.40 3.40 -11.73
CA GLU A 212 -20.15 2.55 -12.64
C GLU A 212 -19.26 1.57 -13.39
N ILE A 213 -19.75 0.37 -13.64
CA ILE A 213 -19.14 -0.58 -14.57
C ILE A 213 -19.87 -0.45 -15.90
N ARG A 214 -19.09 -0.20 -16.96
CA ARG A 214 -19.62 0.01 -18.32
C ARG A 214 -19.57 -1.29 -19.12
N GLY A 215 -20.73 -1.68 -19.65
CA GLY A 215 -20.85 -2.78 -20.60
C GLY A 215 -20.56 -2.38 -22.04
N LEU A 216 -21.01 -3.21 -22.98
CA LEU A 216 -20.95 -2.92 -24.40
C LEU A 216 -21.63 -1.57 -24.70
N TYR A 217 -21.01 -0.77 -25.59
CA TYR A 217 -21.47 0.57 -25.98
C TYR A 217 -21.44 1.63 -24.87
N GLY A 218 -20.68 1.40 -23.77
CA GLY A 218 -20.56 2.37 -22.70
C GLY A 218 -21.80 2.52 -21.80
N ILE A 219 -22.76 1.59 -21.90
CA ILE A 219 -23.96 1.62 -21.08
C ILE A 219 -23.62 1.07 -19.68
N PRO A 220 -23.94 1.78 -18.59
CA PRO A 220 -23.75 1.29 -17.24
C PRO A 220 -24.53 -0.01 -16.99
N VAL A 221 -23.84 -1.06 -16.54
CA VAL A 221 -24.43 -2.36 -16.18
C VAL A 221 -24.51 -2.56 -14.67
N GLU A 222 -23.65 -1.87 -13.94
CA GLU A 222 -23.59 -1.86 -12.50
C GLU A 222 -23.21 -0.49 -11.98
N LYS A 223 -23.73 -0.08 -10.83
CA LYS A 223 -23.41 1.17 -10.16
C LYS A 223 -23.28 0.94 -8.66
N GLY A 224 -22.43 1.73 -8.06
CA GLY A 224 -22.25 1.72 -6.61
C GLY A 224 -21.63 3.02 -6.13
N VAL A 225 -21.34 3.06 -4.86
CA VAL A 225 -20.70 4.21 -4.20
C VAL A 225 -19.50 3.74 -3.39
N GLY A 226 -18.54 4.65 -3.21
CA GLY A 226 -17.34 4.43 -2.41
C GLY A 226 -16.11 4.15 -3.25
N VAL A 227 -15.11 5.02 -3.09
CA VAL A 227 -13.74 4.87 -3.59
C VAL A 227 -12.81 5.12 -2.41
N PHE A 228 -11.83 4.25 -2.23
CA PHE A 228 -11.10 4.19 -0.99
C PHE A 228 -9.62 4.56 -1.15
N ASN A 229 -9.01 5.02 -0.08
CA ASN A 229 -7.59 5.29 -0.03
C ASN A 229 -6.80 4.02 -0.36
N GLY A 230 -5.97 4.10 -1.41
CA GLY A 230 -5.22 2.97 -1.94
C GLY A 230 -5.77 2.41 -3.26
N ASP A 231 -7.02 2.69 -3.62
CA ASP A 231 -7.56 2.31 -4.92
C ASP A 231 -6.72 2.93 -6.04
N THR A 232 -6.25 2.12 -6.98
CA THR A 232 -5.43 2.56 -8.11
C THR A 232 -6.19 2.46 -9.42
N GLY A 233 -5.95 3.40 -10.33
CA GLY A 233 -6.63 3.44 -11.61
C GLY A 233 -5.84 4.20 -12.67
N ILE A 234 -6.44 4.30 -13.85
CA ILE A 234 -5.88 4.99 -15.01
C ILE A 234 -6.82 6.09 -15.45
N ILE A 235 -6.31 7.28 -15.65
CA ILE A 235 -7.08 8.40 -16.23
C ILE A 235 -7.44 8.07 -17.67
N LYS A 236 -8.73 7.94 -17.96
CA LYS A 236 -9.24 7.62 -19.30
C LYS A 236 -9.60 8.85 -20.09
N GLU A 237 -10.14 9.86 -19.44
CA GLU A 237 -10.59 11.07 -20.09
C GLU A 237 -10.41 12.29 -19.18
N ILE A 238 -9.99 13.41 -19.79
CA ILE A 238 -10.00 14.74 -19.17
C ILE A 238 -10.93 15.61 -19.99
N ASN A 239 -12.09 15.92 -19.43
CA ASN A 239 -13.07 16.79 -20.07
C ASN A 239 -12.95 18.21 -19.52
N THR A 240 -12.26 19.07 -20.27
CA THR A 240 -12.04 20.47 -19.87
C THR A 240 -13.30 21.33 -19.95
N PHE A 241 -14.31 20.92 -20.73
CA PHE A 241 -15.57 21.62 -20.84
C PHE A 241 -16.50 21.31 -19.66
N ALA A 242 -16.62 20.02 -19.30
CA ALA A 242 -17.39 19.57 -18.14
C ALA A 242 -16.62 19.76 -16.82
N GLU A 243 -15.34 20.12 -16.88
CA GLU A 243 -14.43 20.23 -15.73
C GLU A 243 -14.34 18.92 -14.93
N THR A 244 -14.21 17.78 -15.63
CA THR A 244 -14.14 16.45 -15.01
C THR A 244 -12.96 15.64 -15.50
N ILE A 245 -12.55 14.66 -14.67
CA ILE A 245 -11.59 13.59 -14.99
C ILE A 245 -12.28 12.26 -14.73
N THR A 246 -12.27 11.38 -15.73
CA THR A 246 -12.75 10.00 -15.59
C THR A 246 -11.57 9.07 -15.34
N VAL A 247 -11.61 8.32 -14.24
CA VAL A 247 -10.63 7.31 -13.88
C VAL A 247 -11.26 5.91 -13.96
N GLU A 248 -10.59 4.97 -14.61
CA GLU A 248 -10.92 3.56 -14.55
C GLU A 248 -10.08 2.90 -13.45
N PHE A 249 -10.72 2.47 -12.38
CA PHE A 249 -10.13 1.67 -11.31
C PHE A 249 -10.21 0.18 -11.59
N ASP A 250 -9.65 -0.63 -10.70
CA ASP A 250 -9.75 -2.09 -10.76
C ASP A 250 -11.23 -2.54 -10.92
N GLU A 251 -11.42 -3.74 -11.47
CA GLU A 251 -12.75 -4.30 -11.79
C GLU A 251 -13.55 -3.47 -12.80
N ARG A 252 -12.87 -2.62 -13.57
CA ARG A 252 -13.48 -1.71 -14.57
C ARG A 252 -14.50 -0.74 -13.98
N ARG A 253 -14.29 -0.31 -12.75
CA ARG A 253 -15.09 0.75 -12.12
C ARG A 253 -14.67 2.12 -12.66
N PHE A 254 -15.57 2.79 -13.38
CA PHE A 254 -15.38 4.15 -13.87
C PHE A 254 -15.90 5.14 -12.84
N VAL A 255 -15.07 6.12 -12.50
CA VAL A 255 -15.36 7.17 -11.52
C VAL A 255 -15.11 8.52 -12.18
N GLU A 256 -16.07 9.44 -12.05
CA GLU A 256 -15.91 10.80 -12.54
C GLU A 256 -15.62 11.76 -11.38
N TYR A 257 -14.49 12.44 -11.45
CA TYR A 257 -14.07 13.47 -10.51
C TYR A 257 -14.27 14.84 -11.09
N SER A 258 -14.94 15.73 -10.39
CA SER A 258 -14.89 17.16 -10.72
C SER A 258 -13.46 17.70 -10.46
N PHE A 259 -13.07 18.78 -11.14
CA PHE A 259 -11.77 19.41 -10.91
C PHE A 259 -11.54 19.86 -9.47
N LYS A 260 -12.60 20.07 -8.69
CA LYS A 260 -12.54 20.40 -7.26
C LYS A 260 -12.15 19.21 -6.39
N GLN A 261 -12.41 17.98 -6.85
CA GLN A 261 -12.10 16.74 -6.13
C GLN A 261 -10.73 16.16 -6.48
N LEU A 262 -9.96 16.79 -7.37
CA LEU A 262 -8.63 16.28 -7.78
C LEU A 262 -7.61 16.23 -6.63
N GLU A 263 -7.86 16.91 -5.53
CA GLU A 263 -7.07 16.76 -4.30
C GLU A 263 -7.18 15.37 -3.66
N GLU A 264 -8.12 14.54 -4.10
CA GLU A 264 -8.29 13.16 -3.68
C GLU A 264 -7.42 12.18 -4.49
N LEU A 265 -6.81 12.65 -5.60
CA LEU A 265 -5.98 11.85 -6.49
C LEU A 265 -4.51 12.26 -6.43
N GLU A 266 -3.62 11.28 -6.54
CA GLU A 266 -2.19 11.48 -6.76
C GLU A 266 -1.68 10.56 -7.87
N LEU A 267 -0.61 10.96 -8.57
CA LEU A 267 0.11 10.05 -9.47
C LEU A 267 0.65 8.85 -8.69
N ALA A 268 0.56 7.66 -9.26
CA ALA A 268 0.85 6.40 -8.59
C ALA A 268 1.86 5.50 -9.32
N TYR A 269 2.69 6.04 -10.20
CA TYR A 269 3.82 5.29 -10.77
C TYR A 269 4.80 4.83 -9.69
N ALA A 270 5.04 5.69 -8.71
CA ALA A 270 5.73 5.38 -7.47
C ALA A 270 4.84 5.75 -6.28
N ILE A 271 4.81 4.91 -5.26
CA ILE A 271 4.11 5.14 -3.99
C ILE A 271 5.03 4.86 -2.81
N THR A 272 4.65 5.33 -1.63
CA THR A 272 5.39 4.94 -0.42
C THR A 272 5.06 3.49 -0.04
N ILE A 273 6.02 2.82 0.60
CA ILE A 273 5.83 1.47 1.12
C ILE A 273 4.63 1.41 2.08
N HIS A 274 4.40 2.47 2.87
CA HIS A 274 3.22 2.57 3.74
C HIS A 274 1.90 2.52 2.97
N LYS A 275 1.83 3.19 1.81
CA LYS A 275 0.61 3.15 0.97
C LYS A 275 0.43 1.84 0.21
N ALA A 276 1.45 1.00 0.15
CA ALA A 276 1.39 -0.32 -0.47
C ALA A 276 0.94 -1.42 0.51
N GLN A 277 0.75 -1.11 1.81
CA GLN A 277 0.21 -2.08 2.76
C GLN A 277 -1.17 -2.57 2.31
N GLY A 278 -1.46 -3.86 2.49
CA GLY A 278 -2.70 -4.49 2.03
C GLY A 278 -2.75 -4.77 0.50
N SER A 279 -1.83 -4.22 -0.29
CA SER A 279 -1.78 -4.44 -1.74
C SER A 279 -0.65 -5.39 -2.13
N GLU A 280 -0.82 -6.10 -3.25
CA GLU A 280 0.21 -6.93 -3.86
C GLU A 280 0.32 -6.66 -5.35
N TYR A 281 1.54 -6.77 -5.88
CA TYR A 281 1.84 -6.45 -7.28
C TYR A 281 2.56 -7.62 -7.96
N PRO A 282 2.34 -7.85 -9.27
CA PRO A 282 3.09 -8.85 -10.03
C PRO A 282 4.60 -8.66 -9.91
N ALA A 283 5.06 -7.41 -9.97
CA ALA A 283 6.46 -7.06 -9.75
C ALA A 283 6.61 -5.75 -8.98
N VAL A 284 7.62 -5.71 -8.12
CA VAL A 284 7.96 -4.54 -7.31
C VAL A 284 9.40 -4.09 -7.58
N ILE A 285 9.60 -2.80 -7.72
CA ILE A 285 10.92 -2.18 -7.81
C ILE A 285 11.13 -1.29 -6.59
N ILE A 286 12.24 -1.49 -5.87
CA ILE A 286 12.55 -0.74 -4.65
C ILE A 286 13.85 0.04 -4.87
N PRO A 287 13.78 1.35 -5.20
CA PRO A 287 14.97 2.18 -5.26
C PRO A 287 15.47 2.51 -3.84
N LEU A 288 16.77 2.30 -3.58
CA LEU A 288 17.37 2.46 -2.25
C LEU A 288 18.60 3.35 -2.27
N LEU A 289 18.55 4.45 -1.52
CA LEU A 289 19.68 5.26 -1.09
C LEU A 289 19.54 5.63 0.38
N ALA A 290 20.60 6.19 0.97
CA ALA A 290 20.60 6.62 2.35
C ALA A 290 19.43 7.56 2.67
N GLY A 291 18.84 7.37 3.82
CA GLY A 291 17.71 8.15 4.33
C GLY A 291 17.67 8.20 5.85
N PRO A 292 16.61 8.78 6.44
CA PRO A 292 16.47 8.87 7.89
C PRO A 292 16.43 7.48 8.54
N LYS A 293 17.31 7.21 9.51
CA LYS A 293 17.42 5.89 10.17
C LYS A 293 16.13 5.37 10.77
N MET A 294 15.30 6.26 11.32
CA MET A 294 13.99 5.87 11.89
C MET A 294 13.03 5.30 10.85
N LEU A 295 13.16 5.74 9.60
CA LEU A 295 12.33 5.27 8.49
C LEU A 295 12.96 4.06 7.80
N MET A 296 14.30 4.06 7.65
CA MET A 296 15.05 3.01 6.95
C MET A 296 15.31 1.84 7.90
N ASN A 297 14.25 1.07 8.21
CA ASN A 297 14.31 -0.04 9.15
C ASN A 297 13.89 -1.37 8.50
N ARG A 298 14.07 -2.44 9.26
CA ARG A 298 13.82 -3.82 8.85
C ARG A 298 12.36 -4.05 8.45
N ASN A 299 11.40 -3.55 9.22
CA ASN A 299 9.98 -3.77 8.97
C ASN A 299 9.53 -3.08 7.67
N LEU A 300 10.12 -1.92 7.37
CA LEU A 300 9.87 -1.25 6.09
C LEU A 300 10.38 -2.08 4.91
N LEU A 301 11.61 -2.60 5.02
CA LEU A 301 12.20 -3.46 3.98
C LEU A 301 11.41 -4.75 3.81
N TYR A 302 11.06 -5.41 4.92
CA TYR A 302 10.22 -6.61 4.94
C TYR A 302 8.87 -6.36 4.26
N THR A 303 8.16 -5.30 4.66
CA THR A 303 6.87 -4.93 4.06
C THR A 303 7.01 -4.69 2.56
N ALA A 304 8.06 -3.98 2.10
CA ALA A 304 8.25 -3.71 0.68
C ALA A 304 8.48 -4.99 -0.14
N VAL A 305 9.32 -5.90 0.35
CA VAL A 305 9.64 -7.17 -0.33
C VAL A 305 8.40 -8.06 -0.43
N THR A 306 7.60 -8.14 0.63
CA THR A 306 6.39 -8.95 0.67
C THR A 306 5.25 -8.45 -0.20
N ARG A 307 5.37 -7.27 -0.81
CA ARG A 307 4.36 -6.78 -1.79
C ARG A 307 4.52 -7.41 -3.17
N ALA A 308 5.62 -8.09 -3.46
CA ALA A 308 5.87 -8.70 -4.76
C ALA A 308 5.34 -10.14 -4.83
N ARG A 309 4.58 -10.45 -5.88
CA ARG A 309 4.07 -11.81 -6.15
C ARG A 309 5.03 -12.66 -6.97
N LYS A 310 5.61 -12.10 -8.04
CA LYS A 310 6.42 -12.85 -9.02
C LYS A 310 7.87 -12.38 -9.08
N CYS A 311 8.13 -11.10 -8.82
CA CYS A 311 9.48 -10.56 -8.89
C CYS A 311 9.65 -9.32 -8.03
N VAL A 312 10.75 -9.27 -7.27
CA VAL A 312 11.23 -8.05 -6.63
C VAL A 312 12.61 -7.68 -7.12
N THR A 313 12.82 -6.42 -7.45
CA THR A 313 14.13 -5.89 -7.82
C THR A 313 14.45 -4.65 -7.00
N LEU A 314 15.50 -4.76 -6.19
CA LEU A 314 16.04 -3.62 -5.47
C LEU A 314 17.12 -2.97 -6.32
N VAL A 315 17.14 -1.64 -6.35
CA VAL A 315 18.13 -0.87 -7.15
C VAL A 315 18.73 0.19 -6.25
N GLY A 316 20.01 0.04 -5.87
CA GLY A 316 20.61 1.01 -4.97
C GLY A 316 21.90 0.56 -4.32
N ASP A 317 22.16 1.13 -3.14
CA ASP A 317 23.36 0.88 -2.35
C ASP A 317 23.15 -0.33 -1.43
N GLU A 318 24.00 -1.37 -1.61
CA GLU A 318 23.99 -2.57 -0.77
C GLU A 318 24.29 -2.31 0.71
N LYS A 319 25.00 -1.22 1.02
CA LYS A 319 25.24 -0.82 2.41
C LYS A 319 23.93 -0.37 3.07
N VAL A 320 23.13 0.40 2.34
CA VAL A 320 21.81 0.84 2.82
C VAL A 320 20.88 -0.35 3.05
N PHE A 321 20.91 -1.33 2.14
CA PHE A 321 20.15 -2.58 2.33
C PHE A 321 20.58 -3.30 3.61
N ALA A 322 21.87 -3.52 3.82
CA ALA A 322 22.41 -4.16 5.01
C ALA A 322 22.13 -3.37 6.30
N GLU A 323 22.18 -2.03 6.23
CA GLU A 323 21.79 -1.17 7.36
C GLU A 323 20.31 -1.36 7.73
N MET A 324 19.41 -1.38 6.74
CA MET A 324 17.99 -1.63 6.98
C MET A 324 17.72 -3.02 7.56
N GLU A 325 18.36 -4.06 7.03
CA GLU A 325 18.25 -5.43 7.51
C GLU A 325 18.65 -5.56 8.99
N ASN A 326 19.64 -4.81 9.43
CA ASN A 326 20.11 -4.79 10.81
C ASN A 326 19.39 -3.78 11.71
N ASN A 327 18.66 -2.84 11.14
CA ASN A 327 18.00 -1.77 11.88
C ASN A 327 16.64 -2.22 12.42
N LYS A 328 16.59 -2.52 13.72
CA LYS A 328 15.37 -2.86 14.48
C LYS A 328 14.66 -1.63 15.08
N MET A 329 15.13 -0.43 14.76
CA MET A 329 14.53 0.78 15.34
C MET A 329 13.09 0.93 14.83
N GLU A 330 12.14 0.72 15.73
CA GLU A 330 10.76 1.11 15.56
C GLU A 330 10.49 2.32 16.45
N GLN A 331 9.55 3.17 16.04
CA GLN A 331 9.07 4.20 16.94
C GLN A 331 8.38 3.52 18.12
N SER A 332 8.97 3.63 19.30
CA SER A 332 8.40 3.06 20.51
C SER A 332 7.01 3.66 20.74
N ARG A 333 6.01 2.79 20.84
CA ARG A 333 4.64 3.18 21.16
C ARG A 333 4.39 2.86 22.63
N TYR A 334 4.21 3.90 23.41
CA TYR A 334 3.87 3.73 24.82
C TYR A 334 2.40 3.36 24.94
N THR A 335 2.16 2.07 25.11
CA THR A 335 0.81 1.51 25.31
C THR A 335 0.82 0.68 26.59
N THR A 336 -0.30 0.57 27.23
CA THR A 336 -0.52 -0.27 28.43
C THR A 336 -1.61 -1.31 28.17
N LEU A 337 -1.97 -1.54 26.92
CA LEU A 337 -3.09 -2.41 26.55
C LEU A 337 -2.84 -3.85 27.00
N ASP A 338 -1.63 -4.37 26.82
CA ASP A 338 -1.23 -5.71 27.26
C ASP A 338 -1.36 -5.88 28.79
N LEU A 339 -0.97 -4.87 29.56
CA LEU A 339 -1.10 -4.87 31.02
C LEU A 339 -2.57 -4.81 31.46
N ARG A 340 -3.36 -3.93 30.85
CA ARG A 340 -4.79 -3.78 31.15
C ARG A 340 -5.58 -5.05 30.82
N ILE A 341 -5.23 -5.75 29.74
CA ILE A 341 -5.85 -7.04 29.42
C ILE A 341 -5.58 -8.04 30.52
N LYS A 342 -4.32 -8.17 30.99
CA LYS A 342 -3.94 -9.07 32.10
C LYS A 342 -4.63 -8.75 33.41
N GLU A 343 -4.85 -7.46 33.70
CA GLU A 343 -5.54 -7.03 34.94
C GLU A 343 -7.06 -7.30 34.89
N SER A 344 -7.62 -7.46 33.70
CA SER A 344 -9.06 -7.68 33.49
C SER A 344 -9.47 -9.16 33.50
N HIS A 345 -8.51 -10.06 33.41
CA HIS A 345 -8.64 -11.51 33.50
C HIS A 345 -8.14 -12.04 34.83
#